data_8a2c6e15cc4ab0fac2824dbe418f194d
#
_entry.id   8a2c6e15cc4ab0fac2824dbe418f194d
#
_cell.length_a   1.000
_cell.length_b   1.000
_cell.length_c   1.000
_cell.angle_alpha   90.00
_cell.angle_beta   90.00
_cell.angle_gamma   90.00
#
_symmetry.space_group_name_H-M   'P 1'
#
loop_
_entity.id
_entity.type
_entity.pdbx_description
1 polymer ?
#
loop_
_entity_poly.entity_id
_entity_poly.type
_entity_poly.pdbx_seq_one_letter_code
_entity_poly.pdbx_strand_id
1 'polypeptide(L)' 'MSSQETEVDAPEWTVLVNHEEQYSLWRKDRPVPAGWQQVYGPASEAACVDYVERNWVDMRPKSIR' A
#
# COMPACT_ATOMS: atom_id res chain seq x y z
N MET A 1 -11.42 22.41 -9.08
CA MET A 1 -10.82 22.10 -8.92
C MET A 1 -9.91 22.15 -8.58
N SER A 2 -9.69 21.49 -8.72
CA SER A 2 -8.63 21.91 -7.91
C SER A 2 -7.46 21.02 -8.02
N SER A 3 -6.29 21.57 -7.79
CA SER A 3 -5.07 20.80 -7.84
C SER A 3 -5.04 19.73 -6.75
N GLN A 4 -5.83 19.92 -5.73
CA GLN A 4 -5.87 18.94 -4.66
C GLN A 4 -6.43 17.61 -5.14
N GLU A 5 -7.42 17.68 -5.99
CA GLU A 5 -7.98 16.46 -6.54
C GLU A 5 -6.95 15.73 -7.37
N THR A 6 -6.13 16.49 -8.07
CA THR A 6 -5.07 15.89 -8.87
C THR A 6 -4.06 15.21 -7.97
N GLU A 7 -3.72 15.83 -6.84
CA GLU A 7 -2.76 15.23 -5.93
C GLU A 7 -3.27 13.95 -5.32
N VAL A 8 -4.56 13.91 -5.00
CA VAL A 8 -5.15 12.70 -4.43
C VAL A 8 -5.04 11.54 -5.40
N ASP A 9 -5.15 11.83 -6.69
CA ASP A 9 -5.09 10.79 -7.71
C ASP A 9 -3.69 10.54 -8.23
N ALA A 10 -2.69 11.27 -7.76
CA ALA A 10 -1.34 11.09 -8.24
C ALA A 10 -0.80 9.72 -7.83
N PRO A 11 0.00 9.07 -8.71
CA PRO A 11 0.55 7.74 -8.40
C PRO A 11 1.78 7.86 -7.52
N GLU A 12 1.56 8.21 -6.26
CA GLU A 12 2.65 8.47 -5.33
C GLU A 12 2.70 7.48 -4.18
N TRP A 13 1.90 6.42 -4.24
CA TRP A 13 1.81 5.47 -3.15
C TRP A 13 2.12 4.08 -3.64
N THR A 14 2.65 3.27 -2.74
CA THR A 14 2.91 1.87 -2.99
C THR A 14 2.33 1.06 -1.85
N VAL A 15 2.18 -0.24 -2.09
CA VAL A 15 1.72 -1.17 -1.06
C VAL A 15 2.87 -2.11 -0.75
N LEU A 16 3.18 -2.22 0.52
CA LEU A 16 4.23 -3.11 0.99
C LEU A 16 3.61 -4.23 1.80
N VAL A 17 4.27 -5.37 1.82
CA VAL A 17 3.85 -6.52 2.61
C VAL A 17 5.08 -7.10 3.30
N ASN A 18 4.89 -7.62 4.52
CA ASN A 18 5.96 -8.27 5.23
C ASN A 18 5.73 -9.78 5.28
N HIS A 19 6.61 -10.49 5.98
CA HIS A 19 6.52 -11.95 6.03
C HIS A 19 5.30 -12.45 6.79
N GLU A 20 4.66 -11.58 7.58
CA GLU A 20 3.43 -11.93 8.26
C GLU A 20 2.21 -11.63 7.40
N GLU A 21 2.43 -11.19 6.17
CA GLU A 21 1.36 -10.80 5.25
C GLU A 21 0.55 -9.63 5.77
N GLN A 22 1.21 -8.74 6.48
CA GLN A 22 0.63 -7.47 6.88
C GLN A 22 0.91 -6.44 5.80
N TYR A 23 -0.08 -5.64 5.45
CA TYR A 23 0.01 -4.67 4.37
C TYR A 23 0.17 -3.26 4.92
N SER A 24 0.88 -2.43 4.18
CA SER A 24 1.09 -1.04 4.57
C SER A 24 1.17 -0.17 3.34
N LEU A 25 0.65 1.05 3.44
CA LEU A 25 0.81 2.04 2.38
C LEU A 25 2.11 2.78 2.62
N TRP A 26 2.83 3.06 1.54
CA TRP A 26 4.15 3.67 1.62
C TRP A 26 4.31 4.63 0.48
N ARG A 27 4.96 5.76 0.74
CA ARG A 27 5.20 6.73 -0.31
C ARG A 27 6.28 6.21 -1.26
N LYS A 28 6.09 6.46 -2.55
CA LYS A 28 7.00 5.92 -3.56
C LYS A 28 8.41 6.49 -3.44
N ASP A 29 8.54 7.68 -2.84
CA ASP A 29 9.84 8.34 -2.73
C ASP A 29 10.61 7.90 -1.51
N ARG A 30 10.11 6.93 -0.78
CA ARG A 30 10.81 6.41 0.40
C ARG A 30 11.30 5.01 0.12
N PRO A 31 12.48 4.66 0.63
CA PRO A 31 13.01 3.31 0.41
C PRO A 31 12.17 2.28 1.17
N VAL A 32 12.09 1.10 0.58
CA VAL A 32 11.37 0.00 1.22
C VAL A 32 12.16 -0.45 2.44
N PRO A 33 11.53 -0.48 3.62
CA PRO A 33 12.26 -0.87 4.84
C PRO A 33 12.58 -2.35 4.83
N ALA A 34 13.56 -2.73 5.62
CA ALA A 34 13.96 -4.13 5.74
C ALA A 34 12.78 -4.96 6.22
N GLY A 35 12.61 -6.13 5.64
CA GLY A 35 11.53 -7.02 6.01
C GLY A 35 10.24 -6.76 5.26
N TRP A 36 10.20 -5.75 4.40
CA TRP A 36 9.02 -5.43 3.61
C TRP A 36 9.32 -5.55 2.13
N GLN A 37 8.27 -5.78 1.36
CA GLN A 37 8.40 -5.95 -0.08
C GLN A 37 7.26 -5.22 -0.76
N GLN A 38 7.57 -4.48 -1.82
CA GLN A 38 6.55 -3.78 -2.58
C GLN A 38 5.82 -4.76 -3.48
N VAL A 39 4.49 -4.76 -3.38
CA VAL A 39 3.67 -5.68 -4.17
C VAL A 39 2.72 -4.96 -5.10
N TYR A 40 2.59 -3.63 -4.98
CA TYR A 40 1.68 -2.88 -5.82
C TYR A 40 2.11 -1.42 -5.88
N GLY A 41 1.83 -0.80 -6.98
CA GLY A 41 2.12 0.61 -7.18
C GLY A 41 3.42 0.82 -7.94
N PRO A 42 3.79 2.06 -8.15
CA PRO A 42 3.13 3.28 -7.64
C PRO A 42 1.74 3.48 -8.20
N ALA A 43 0.84 3.92 -7.35
CA ALA A 43 -0.53 4.19 -7.73
C ALA A 43 -1.10 5.25 -6.80
N SER A 44 -2.32 5.70 -7.08
CA SER A 44 -2.96 6.65 -6.20
C SER A 44 -3.23 6.01 -4.84
N GLU A 45 -3.41 6.85 -3.82
CA GLU A 45 -3.72 6.35 -2.51
C GLU A 45 -5.00 5.51 -2.53
N ALA A 46 -6.02 5.98 -3.24
CA ALA A 46 -7.29 5.25 -3.30
C ALA A 46 -7.09 3.87 -3.93
N ALA A 47 -6.28 3.80 -4.99
CA ALA A 47 -6.03 2.52 -5.64
C ALA A 47 -5.28 1.58 -4.72
N CYS A 48 -4.33 2.10 -3.95
CA CYS A 48 -3.57 1.27 -3.01
C CYS A 48 -4.47 0.75 -1.90
N VAL A 49 -5.35 1.59 -1.37
CA VAL A 49 -6.28 1.16 -0.34
C VAL A 49 -7.19 0.06 -0.89
N ASP A 50 -7.67 0.23 -2.11
CA ASP A 50 -8.51 -0.77 -2.73
C ASP A 50 -7.77 -2.09 -2.89
N TYR A 51 -6.51 -2.02 -3.29
CA TYR A 51 -5.70 -3.22 -3.42
C TYR A 51 -5.60 -3.95 -2.09
N VAL A 52 -5.33 -3.22 -1.01
CA VAL A 52 -5.18 -3.82 0.30
C VAL A 52 -6.50 -4.47 0.72
N GLU A 53 -7.62 -3.80 0.50
CA GLU A 53 -8.90 -4.33 0.91
C GLU A 53 -9.27 -5.60 0.15
N ARG A 54 -8.83 -5.69 -1.10
CA ARG A 54 -9.11 -6.88 -1.89
C ARG A 54 -8.23 -8.06 -1.52
N ASN A 55 -7.03 -7.79 -1.06
CA ASN A 55 -6.04 -8.85 -0.87
C ASN A 55 -5.84 -9.22 0.58
N TRP A 56 -6.16 -8.33 1.51
CA TRP A 56 -5.96 -8.58 2.92
C TRP A 56 -7.30 -8.92 3.56
N VAL A 57 -7.77 -10.13 3.28
CA VAL A 57 -9.09 -10.54 3.73
C VAL A 57 -9.10 -10.90 5.20
N ASP A 58 -7.95 -11.18 5.78
CA ASP A 58 -7.82 -11.50 7.21
C ASP A 58 -6.87 -10.49 7.81
N MET A 59 -7.36 -9.67 8.73
CA MET A 59 -6.58 -8.58 9.28
C MET A 59 -5.51 -9.05 10.25
N ARG A 60 -5.52 -10.32 10.62
CA ARG A 60 -4.51 -10.85 11.54
C ARG A 60 -3.27 -11.25 10.78
N PRO A 61 -2.09 -11.16 11.43
CA PRO A 61 -0.87 -11.63 10.80
C PRO A 61 -0.94 -13.12 10.47
N LYS A 62 -0.15 -13.50 9.49
CA LYS A 62 -0.14 -14.88 9.00
C LYS A 62 0.14 -15.88 10.12
N SER A 63 1.00 -15.50 11.05
CA SER A 63 1.44 -16.45 12.08
C SER A 63 0.36 -16.79 13.09
N ILE A 64 -0.74 -16.03 13.12
CA ILE A 64 -1.80 -16.31 14.08
C ILE A 64 -3.13 -16.63 13.42
N ARG A 65 -3.11 -16.86 12.12
CA ARG A 65 -4.31 -17.31 11.40
C ARG A 65 -4.44 -18.80 11.43
#